data_11d93a2f423ce225d0ccace0d363b8fe
#
_entry.id   11d93a2f423ce225d0ccace0d363b8fe
#
_cell.length_a   1.000
_cell.length_b   1.000
_cell.length_c   1.000
_cell.angle_alpha   90.00
_cell.angle_beta   90.00
_cell.angle_gamma   90.00
#
_symmetry.space_group_name_H-M   'P 1'
#
loop_
_entity.id
_entity.type
_entity.pdbx_description
1 polymer ?
#
loop_
_entity_poly.entity_id
_entity_poly.type
_entity_poly.pdbx_seq_one_letter_code
_entity_poly.pdbx_strand_id
1 'polypeptide(L)'
;MNDQSILARIEALVAEEHSLHSREQDEAAHGQDPAEDRDRLRAVSVELDRCWDLLRQRRALREAGANPNAAEARDPSTVERYLQ
;
A
#
# COMPACT_ATOMS: atom_id res chain seq x y z
N MET A 1 -15.06 -0.28 -7.23
CA MET A 1 -13.85 -0.98 -6.79
C MET A 1 -14.24 -2.24 -6.05
N ASN A 2 -13.69 -3.38 -6.41
CA ASN A 2 -13.98 -4.66 -5.75
C ASN A 2 -12.69 -5.22 -5.12
N ASP A 3 -12.83 -6.33 -4.39
CA ASP A 3 -11.69 -6.95 -3.71
C ASP A 3 -10.57 -7.33 -4.70
N GLN A 4 -10.92 -7.83 -5.88
CA GLN A 4 -9.92 -8.22 -6.88
C GLN A 4 -9.11 -7.04 -7.39
N SER A 5 -9.75 -5.89 -7.59
CA SER A 5 -9.02 -4.70 -8.04
C SER A 5 -8.09 -4.17 -6.96
N ILE A 6 -8.49 -4.26 -5.70
CA ILE A 6 -7.65 -3.87 -4.57
C ILE A 6 -6.46 -4.83 -4.45
N LEU A 7 -6.70 -6.13 -4.57
CA LEU A 7 -5.63 -7.14 -4.53
C LEU A 7 -4.64 -6.97 -5.68
N ALA A 8 -5.13 -6.66 -6.89
CA ALA A 8 -4.27 -6.38 -8.03
C ALA A 8 -3.39 -5.15 -7.78
N ARG A 9 -3.96 -4.13 -7.14
CA ARG A 9 -3.20 -2.94 -6.75
C ARG A 9 -2.13 -3.27 -5.73
N ILE A 10 -2.45 -4.11 -4.74
CA ILE A 10 -1.49 -4.59 -3.74
C ILE A 10 -0.35 -5.34 -4.42
N GLU A 11 -0.66 -6.25 -5.34
CA GLU A 11 0.37 -6.99 -6.07
C GLU A 11 1.33 -6.07 -6.82
N ALA A 12 0.79 -5.06 -7.50
CA ALA A 12 1.60 -4.08 -8.22
C ALA A 12 2.50 -3.29 -7.27
N LEU A 13 1.97 -2.88 -6.12
CA LEU A 13 2.72 -2.12 -5.11
C LEU A 13 3.80 -2.98 -4.45
N VAL A 14 3.50 -4.25 -4.18
CA VAL A 14 4.50 -5.19 -3.62
C VAL A 14 5.64 -5.39 -4.62
N ALA A 15 5.33 -5.54 -5.90
CA ALA A 15 6.35 -5.67 -6.95
C ALA A 15 7.23 -4.41 -7.02
N GLU A 16 6.63 -3.23 -6.93
CA GLU A 16 7.36 -1.98 -6.92
C GLU A 16 8.25 -1.86 -5.68
N GLU A 17 7.73 -2.22 -4.51
CA GLU A 17 8.49 -2.23 -3.26
C GLU A 17 9.72 -3.12 -3.37
N HIS A 18 9.53 -4.33 -3.90
CA HIS A 18 10.62 -5.27 -4.09
C HIS A 18 11.68 -4.72 -5.04
N SER A 19 11.26 -4.12 -6.14
CA SER A 19 12.15 -3.49 -7.11
C SER A 19 12.95 -2.35 -6.49
N LEU A 20 12.31 -1.53 -5.66
CA LEU A 20 12.97 -0.41 -4.98
C LEU A 20 13.99 -0.89 -3.95
N HIS A 21 13.69 -1.96 -3.22
CA HIS A 21 14.65 -2.56 -2.28
C HIS A 21 15.87 -3.12 -3.02
N SER A 22 15.67 -3.76 -4.17
CA SER A 22 16.78 -4.26 -5.00
C SER A 22 17.68 -3.12 -5.49
N ARG A 23 17.08 -2.01 -5.92
CA ARG A 23 17.82 -0.82 -6.35
C ARG A 23 18.62 -0.22 -5.21
N GLU A 24 18.07 -0.21 -4.00
CA GLU A 24 18.74 0.29 -2.81
C GLU A 24 20.06 -0.44 -2.56
N GLN A 25 20.08 -1.74 -2.78
CA GLN A 25 21.29 -2.55 -2.63
C GLN A 25 22.34 -2.25 -3.71
N ASP A 26 21.91 -1.80 -4.88
CA ASP A 26 22.77 -1.54 -6.04
C ASP A 26 23.08 -0.05 -6.26
N GLU A 27 22.59 0.83 -5.42
CA GLU A 27 22.70 2.28 -5.60
C GLU A 27 24.12 2.77 -5.80
N ALA A 28 25.06 2.24 -5.04
CA ALA A 28 26.46 2.62 -5.14
C ALA A 28 27.04 2.35 -6.53
N ALA A 29 26.53 1.34 -7.22
CA ALA A 29 26.99 0.96 -8.55
C ALA A 29 26.33 1.78 -9.67
N HIS A 30 25.12 2.31 -9.43
CA HIS A 30 24.32 2.97 -10.46
C HIS A 30 24.22 4.47 -10.33
N GLY A 31 24.74 5.04 -9.26
CA GLY A 31 24.77 6.50 -9.07
C GLY A 31 23.41 7.17 -8.95
N GLN A 32 22.38 6.42 -8.59
CA GLN A 32 21.05 6.97 -8.41
C GLN A 32 20.91 7.66 -7.06
N ASP A 33 19.95 8.60 -6.98
CA ASP A 33 19.70 9.34 -5.74
C ASP A 33 18.96 8.45 -4.73
N PRO A 34 19.62 8.02 -3.64
CA PRO A 34 18.97 7.18 -2.65
C PRO A 34 17.79 7.86 -1.94
N ALA A 35 17.77 9.18 -1.87
CA ALA A 35 16.68 9.91 -1.23
C ALA A 35 15.38 9.77 -2.02
N GLU A 36 15.43 9.83 -3.35
CA GLU A 36 14.26 9.65 -4.20
C GLU A 36 13.68 8.25 -4.04
N ASP A 37 14.52 7.23 -4.03
CA ASP A 37 14.08 5.84 -3.88
C ASP A 37 13.48 5.60 -2.49
N ARG A 38 14.04 6.19 -1.44
CA ARG A 38 13.49 6.10 -0.09
C ARG A 38 12.13 6.77 0.00
N ASP A 39 11.97 7.94 -0.60
CA ASP A 39 10.70 8.66 -0.61
C ASP A 39 9.64 7.85 -1.35
N ARG A 40 10.00 7.27 -2.48
CA ARG A 40 9.09 6.42 -3.25
C ARG A 40 8.71 5.17 -2.47
N LEU A 41 9.69 4.52 -1.83
CA LEU A 41 9.47 3.33 -1.00
C LEU A 41 8.50 3.64 0.13
N ARG A 42 8.65 4.79 0.78
CA ARG A 42 7.75 5.23 1.82
C ARG A 42 6.33 5.43 1.29
N ALA A 43 6.19 6.08 0.14
CA ALA A 43 4.89 6.31 -0.49
C ALA A 43 4.21 4.98 -0.85
N VAL A 44 4.95 4.03 -1.37
CA VAL A 44 4.44 2.69 -1.69
C VAL A 44 3.97 1.97 -0.43
N SER A 45 4.75 2.05 0.64
CA SER A 45 4.40 1.44 1.92
C SER A 45 3.08 2.01 2.47
N VAL A 46 2.91 3.32 2.41
CA VAL A 46 1.67 3.99 2.85
C VAL A 46 0.48 3.53 2.00
N GLU A 47 0.65 3.46 0.68
CA GLU A 47 -0.41 2.99 -0.21
C GLU A 47 -0.78 1.53 0.05
N LEU A 48 0.20 0.68 0.33
CA LEU A 48 -0.06 -0.72 0.71
C LEU A 48 -0.92 -0.78 1.98
N ASP A 49 -0.57 0.00 2.99
CA ASP A 49 -1.32 0.04 4.24
C ASP A 49 -2.78 0.48 4.00
N ARG A 50 -2.98 1.46 3.12
CA ARG A 50 -4.32 1.93 2.77
C ARG A 50 -5.12 0.87 2.01
N CYS A 51 -4.48 0.13 1.12
CA CYS A 51 -5.13 -0.97 0.39
C CYS A 51 -5.57 -2.08 1.34
N TRP A 52 -4.71 -2.48 2.26
CA TRP A 52 -5.05 -3.50 3.25
C TRP A 52 -6.15 -3.03 4.19
N ASP A 53 -6.11 -1.76 4.62
CA ASP A 53 -7.17 -1.18 5.43
C ASP A 53 -8.51 -1.21 4.71
N LEU A 54 -8.51 -0.87 3.42
CA LEU A 54 -9.72 -0.89 2.60
C LEU A 54 -10.31 -2.30 2.51
N LEU A 55 -9.46 -3.32 2.32
CA LEU A 55 -9.91 -4.71 2.32
C LEU A 55 -10.53 -5.12 3.66
N ARG A 56 -9.92 -4.70 4.76
CA ARG A 56 -10.48 -4.96 6.10
C ARG A 56 -11.84 -4.32 6.29
N GLN A 57 -11.99 -3.07 5.84
CA GLN A 57 -13.29 -2.38 5.89
C GLN A 57 -14.35 -3.13 5.09
N ARG A 58 -14.01 -3.55 3.87
CA ARG A 58 -14.94 -4.28 3.00
C ARG A 58 -15.37 -5.60 3.64
N ARG A 59 -14.43 -6.30 4.24
CA ARG A 59 -14.70 -7.56 4.94
C ARG A 59 -15.63 -7.33 6.13
N ALA A 60 -15.35 -6.31 6.94
CA ALA A 60 -16.17 -5.98 8.10
C ALA A 60 -17.60 -5.62 7.69
N LEU A 61 -17.76 -4.87 6.60
CA LEU A 61 -19.07 -4.51 6.07
C LEU A 61 -19.86 -5.76 5.62
N ARG A 62 -19.20 -6.67 4.90
CA ARG A 62 -19.84 -7.93 4.48
C ARG A 62 -20.30 -8.76 5.68
N GLU A 63 -19.44 -8.88 6.69
CA GLU A 63 -19.76 -9.64 7.92
C GLU A 63 -20.91 -9.02 8.68
N ALA A 64 -21.07 -7.69 8.60
CA ALA A 64 -22.19 -6.98 9.23
C ALA A 64 -23.47 -6.97 8.36
N GLY A 65 -23.43 -7.59 7.19
CA GLY A 65 -24.57 -7.56 6.26
C GLY A 65 -24.74 -6.24 5.52
N ALA A 66 -23.73 -5.37 5.55
CA ALA A 66 -23.75 -4.08 4.87
C ALA A 66 -23.06 -4.16 3.52
N ASN A 67 -23.17 -3.07 2.74
CA ASN A 67 -22.58 -3.00 1.40
C ASN A 67 -21.07 -2.76 1.50
N PRO A 68 -20.21 -3.71 1.05
CA PRO A 68 -18.76 -3.50 1.08
C PRO A 68 -18.31 -2.32 0.24
N ASN A 69 -19.09 -1.88 -0.74
CA ASN A 69 -18.77 -0.72 -1.56
C ASN A 69 -18.87 0.61 -0.80
N ALA A 70 -19.41 0.60 0.42
CA ALA A 70 -19.39 1.77 1.30
C ALA A 70 -18.03 2.01 1.95
N ALA A 71 -17.08 1.08 1.83
CA ALA A 71 -15.73 1.26 2.35
C ALA A 71 -15.02 2.38 1.59
N GLU A 72 -14.28 3.20 2.33
CA GLU A 72 -13.53 4.33 1.76
C GLU A 72 -12.08 4.31 2.22
N ALA A 73 -11.18 4.72 1.35
CA ALA A 73 -9.78 4.86 1.69
C ALA A 73 -9.62 5.93 2.78
N ARG A 74 -8.94 5.56 3.86
CA ARG A 74 -8.72 6.47 4.97
C ARG A 74 -7.49 7.34 4.73
N ASP A 75 -7.44 8.44 5.45
CA ASP A 75 -6.27 9.30 5.46
C ASP A 75 -5.02 8.51 5.86
N PRO A 76 -3.87 8.70 5.18
CA PRO A 76 -2.64 7.97 5.51
C PRO A 76 -2.23 8.06 6.97
N SER A 77 -2.38 9.23 7.60
CA SER A 77 -2.02 9.40 9.02
C SER A 77 -2.91 8.56 9.93
N THR A 78 -4.17 8.37 9.59
CA THR A 78 -5.10 7.52 10.32
C THR A 78 -4.68 6.07 10.24
N VAL A 79 -4.32 5.60 9.04
CA VAL A 79 -3.90 4.21 8.82
C VAL A 79 -2.58 3.92 9.53
N GLU A 80 -1.61 4.82 9.41
CA GLU A 80 -0.31 4.67 10.07
C GLU A 80 -0.46 4.59 11.60
N ARG A 81 -1.32 5.43 12.16
CA ARG A 81 -1.59 5.44 13.59
C ARG A 81 -2.25 4.15 14.05
N TYR A 82 -3.13 3.60 13.24
CA TYR A 82 -3.85 2.36 13.52
C TYR A 82 -2.90 1.16 13.57
N LEU A 83 -1.87 1.17 12.75
CA LEU A 83 -0.92 0.07 12.61
C LEU A 83 0.24 0.14 13.61
N GLN A 84 0.35 1.21 14.35
CA GLN A 84 1.36 1.33 15.42
C GLN A 84 0.83 0.67 16.74
#